data_c6ced0e507b92b4d3dfa167ca3b063ab
#
_entry.id   c6ced0e507b92b4d3dfa167ca3b063ab
#
_cell.length_a   1.000
_cell.length_b   1.000
_cell.length_c   1.000
_cell.angle_alpha   90.00
_cell.angle_beta   90.00
_cell.angle_gamma   90.00
#
_symmetry.space_group_name_H-M   'P 1'
#
loop_
_entity.id
_entity.type
_entity.pdbx_description
1 polymer ?
#
loop_
_entity_poly.entity_id
_entity_poly.type
_entity_poly.pdbx_seq_one_letter_code
_entity_poly.pdbx_strand_id
1 'polypeptide(L)'
;MKKIILVAALLSAAVCLPAQNKGGNKSGGINLSLWKKACTQPLDSTQTTYVNLGLFSAMHKLHGVGFNAFGSMVQNNMNGVQISGLANLAGGSMHGVQIGGISNVNGNNLAGLSVSGLVNITGNKAKGVLITGLSNIAGDNMRGLMMSGIMNITGDKAAGVQLAGLANVTGEEYDGLMMSGLLNVVGEEMNGL
;
A
#
# COMPACT_ATOMS: atom_id res chain seq x y z
N MET A 1 -18.02 18.22 -24.12
CA MET A 1 -18.45 18.93 -22.91
C MET A 1 -19.69 18.32 -22.26
N LYS A 2 -20.81 18.06 -22.97
CA LYS A 2 -22.05 17.48 -22.37
C LYS A 2 -21.86 16.10 -21.71
N LYS A 3 -20.98 15.22 -22.25
CA LYS A 3 -20.73 13.88 -21.66
C LYS A 3 -19.93 13.95 -20.35
N ILE A 4 -19.05 14.93 -20.19
CA ILE A 4 -18.27 15.14 -18.96
C ILE A 4 -19.16 15.68 -17.85
N ILE A 5 -20.09 16.57 -18.20
CA ILE A 5 -21.08 17.10 -17.26
C ILE A 5 -22.05 16.01 -16.79
N LEU A 6 -22.42 15.08 -17.68
CA LEU A 6 -23.29 13.94 -17.32
C LEU A 6 -22.59 12.96 -16.37
N VAL A 7 -21.31 12.68 -16.58
CA VAL A 7 -20.51 11.83 -15.68
C VAL A 7 -20.28 12.54 -14.34
N ALA A 8 -20.02 13.85 -14.34
CA ALA A 8 -19.92 14.62 -13.10
C ALA A 8 -21.27 14.71 -12.34
N ALA A 9 -22.39 14.82 -13.06
CA ALA A 9 -23.73 14.81 -12.47
C ALA A 9 -24.13 13.43 -11.92
N LEU A 10 -23.75 12.33 -12.60
CA LEU A 10 -23.94 10.96 -12.09
C LEU A 10 -23.07 10.69 -10.85
N LEU A 11 -21.82 11.18 -10.83
CA LEU A 11 -20.95 11.12 -9.66
C LEU A 11 -21.51 11.98 -8.49
N SER A 12 -22.07 13.16 -8.77
CA SER A 12 -22.65 14.00 -7.74
C SER A 12 -23.98 13.44 -7.19
N ALA A 13 -24.78 12.77 -8.01
CA ALA A 13 -26.02 12.12 -7.56
C ALA A 13 -25.72 10.88 -6.68
N ALA A 14 -24.62 10.15 -6.94
CA ALA A 14 -24.20 9.04 -6.11
C ALA A 14 -23.70 9.49 -4.71
N VAL A 15 -23.22 10.73 -4.58
CA VAL A 15 -22.75 11.33 -3.32
C VAL A 15 -23.92 11.73 -2.38
N CYS A 16 -25.14 11.89 -2.90
CA CYS A 16 -26.30 12.32 -2.13
C CYS A 16 -27.21 11.19 -1.63
N LEU A 17 -26.81 9.92 -1.80
CA LEU A 17 -27.55 8.83 -1.16
C LEU A 17 -27.05 8.69 0.30
N PRO A 18 -27.80 9.15 1.30
CA PRO A 18 -27.44 8.86 2.68
C PRO A 18 -27.54 7.35 2.87
N ALA A 19 -26.41 6.72 3.14
CA ALA A 19 -26.38 5.33 3.57
C ALA A 19 -27.01 5.24 4.97
N GLN A 20 -28.34 5.36 5.05
CA GLN A 20 -29.09 4.97 6.23
C GLN A 20 -29.09 3.44 6.29
N ASN A 21 -28.17 2.87 7.04
CA ASN A 21 -28.32 1.52 7.50
C ASN A 21 -27.92 1.41 8.98
N LYS A 22 -28.92 1.58 9.83
CA LYS A 22 -28.86 1.21 11.24
C LYS A 22 -28.89 -0.31 11.34
N GLY A 23 -27.85 -0.88 11.93
CA GLY A 23 -27.91 -2.19 12.57
C GLY A 23 -27.82 -3.39 11.63
N GLY A 24 -26.75 -4.15 11.76
CA GLY A 24 -26.59 -5.48 11.18
C GLY A 24 -25.22 -5.63 10.48
N ASN A 25 -24.57 -6.70 10.78
CA ASN A 25 -23.31 -7.16 10.19
C ASN A 25 -23.45 -7.32 8.67
N LYS A 26 -23.34 -6.25 7.91
CA LYS A 26 -23.46 -6.27 6.43
C LYS A 26 -22.12 -5.98 5.81
N SER A 27 -21.64 -6.92 5.02
CA SER A 27 -20.55 -6.69 4.08
C SER A 27 -20.90 -5.49 3.20
N GLY A 28 -20.14 -4.41 3.31
CA GLY A 28 -20.29 -3.25 2.44
C GLY A 28 -19.79 -3.59 1.04
N GLY A 29 -20.52 -3.25 0.00
CA GLY A 29 -20.16 -3.57 -1.37
C GLY A 29 -19.22 -2.53 -1.99
N ILE A 30 -19.78 -1.44 -2.49
CA ILE A 30 -19.10 -0.41 -3.26
C ILE A 30 -18.94 0.87 -2.42
N ASN A 31 -17.74 1.41 -2.37
CA ASN A 31 -17.44 2.70 -1.79
C ASN A 31 -17.10 3.72 -2.87
N LEU A 32 -17.87 4.78 -2.95
CA LEU A 32 -17.60 5.94 -3.79
C LEU A 32 -17.24 7.12 -2.89
N SER A 33 -16.06 7.69 -3.05
CA SER A 33 -15.61 8.78 -2.19
C SER A 33 -14.95 9.91 -2.97
N LEU A 34 -15.44 11.14 -2.72
CA LEU A 34 -14.79 12.37 -3.20
C LEU A 34 -13.81 12.91 -2.15
N TRP A 35 -14.14 12.77 -0.86
CA TRP A 35 -13.34 13.26 0.27
C TRP A 35 -13.61 12.43 1.52
N LYS A 36 -12.73 12.49 2.52
CA LYS A 36 -12.78 11.69 3.77
C LYS A 36 -14.15 11.69 4.50
N LYS A 37 -14.96 12.75 4.33
CA LYS A 37 -16.31 12.88 4.91
C LYS A 37 -17.44 12.69 3.87
N ALA A 38 -17.12 12.68 2.58
CA ALA A 38 -18.07 12.51 1.48
C ALA A 38 -17.84 11.14 0.82
N CYS A 39 -18.11 10.09 1.55
CA CYS A 39 -18.00 8.71 1.10
C CYS A 39 -19.28 7.94 1.41
N THR A 40 -19.59 6.95 0.59
CA THR A 40 -20.78 6.10 0.77
C THR A 40 -20.65 5.15 1.95
N GLN A 41 -19.43 4.90 2.42
CA GLN A 41 -19.14 4.11 3.62
C GLN A 41 -18.43 4.99 4.67
N PRO A 42 -19.08 5.31 5.81
CA PRO A 42 -18.44 6.06 6.89
C PRO A 42 -17.25 5.28 7.47
N LEU A 43 -16.23 6.02 7.91
CA LEU A 43 -15.01 5.44 8.50
C LEU A 43 -15.26 4.63 9.79
N ASP A 44 -16.32 4.98 10.52
CA ASP A 44 -16.73 4.30 11.76
C ASP A 44 -17.49 2.98 11.52
N SER A 45 -17.72 2.62 10.24
CA SER A 45 -18.35 1.34 9.92
C SER A 45 -17.31 0.23 9.93
N THR A 46 -17.61 -0.88 10.62
CA THR A 46 -16.79 -2.10 10.58
C THR A 46 -16.92 -2.87 9.26
N GLN A 47 -17.43 -2.23 8.22
CA GLN A 47 -17.76 -2.82 6.94
C GLN A 47 -16.50 -3.13 6.11
N THR A 48 -16.61 -4.17 5.31
CA THR A 48 -15.60 -4.54 4.32
C THR A 48 -15.99 -3.94 2.95
N THR A 49 -15.09 -3.21 2.34
CA THR A 49 -15.23 -2.66 0.99
C THR A 49 -14.68 -3.66 -0.03
N TYR A 50 -15.44 -3.96 -1.07
CA TYR A 50 -14.97 -4.83 -2.17
C TYR A 50 -14.53 -4.02 -3.39
N VAL A 51 -15.23 -2.94 -3.69
CA VAL A 51 -14.86 -2.01 -4.77
C VAL A 51 -14.85 -0.59 -4.22
N ASN A 52 -13.75 0.10 -4.40
CA ASN A 52 -13.59 1.48 -3.99
C ASN A 52 -13.13 2.34 -5.18
N LEU A 53 -13.86 3.41 -5.42
CA LEU A 53 -13.52 4.43 -6.43
C LEU A 53 -13.60 5.81 -5.78
N GLY A 54 -12.56 6.62 -5.92
CA GLY A 54 -12.60 7.94 -5.33
C GLY A 54 -11.42 8.85 -5.65
N LEU A 55 -11.47 10.06 -5.15
CA LEU A 55 -10.33 10.97 -5.14
C LEU A 55 -9.47 10.71 -3.89
N PHE A 56 -10.06 10.84 -2.72
CA PHE A 56 -9.50 10.41 -1.44
C PHE A 56 -10.47 9.46 -0.76
N SER A 57 -10.01 8.28 -0.42
CA SER A 57 -10.82 7.27 0.24
C SER A 57 -10.25 6.91 1.60
N ALA A 58 -11.15 6.75 2.58
CA ALA A 58 -10.82 6.14 3.84
C ALA A 58 -11.84 5.03 4.13
N MET A 59 -11.36 3.83 4.44
CA MET A 59 -12.20 2.66 4.66
C MET A 59 -11.63 1.80 5.79
N HIS A 60 -12.48 0.99 6.41
CA HIS A 60 -12.06 0.13 7.52
C HIS A 60 -11.25 -1.07 7.03
N LYS A 61 -11.77 -1.80 6.04
CA LYS A 61 -11.10 -2.93 5.39
C LYS A 61 -11.33 -2.88 3.88
N LEU A 62 -10.33 -3.25 3.11
CA LEU A 62 -10.46 -3.46 1.66
C LEU A 62 -10.27 -4.95 1.35
N HIS A 63 -11.25 -5.56 0.68
CA HIS A 63 -11.19 -6.95 0.24
C HIS A 63 -11.60 -7.04 -1.23
N GLY A 64 -10.74 -6.56 -2.12
CA GLY A 64 -11.01 -6.46 -3.55
C GLY A 64 -10.19 -5.37 -4.22
N VAL A 65 -10.83 -4.42 -4.89
CA VAL A 65 -10.13 -3.44 -5.73
C VAL A 65 -10.46 -2.01 -5.31
N GLY A 66 -9.42 -1.20 -5.11
CA GLY A 66 -9.53 0.22 -4.81
C GLY A 66 -8.74 1.09 -5.80
N PHE A 67 -9.43 2.01 -6.45
CA PHE A 67 -8.83 3.03 -7.32
C PHE A 67 -9.07 4.42 -6.76
N ASN A 68 -8.02 5.19 -6.56
CA ASN A 68 -8.11 6.56 -6.05
C ASN A 68 -7.20 7.50 -6.85
N ALA A 69 -7.73 8.67 -7.20
CA ALA A 69 -6.93 9.64 -7.96
C ALA A 69 -5.76 10.19 -7.13
N PHE A 70 -5.96 10.41 -5.84
CA PHE A 70 -4.93 10.94 -4.94
C PHE A 70 -4.49 9.94 -3.88
N GLY A 71 -5.35 9.62 -2.93
CA GLY A 71 -4.95 8.82 -1.79
C GLY A 71 -5.99 7.83 -1.30
N SER A 72 -5.52 6.73 -0.74
CA SER A 72 -6.36 5.70 -0.15
C SER A 72 -5.83 5.30 1.22
N MET A 73 -6.72 5.28 2.21
CA MET A 73 -6.43 4.84 3.56
C MET A 73 -7.32 3.65 3.92
N VAL A 74 -6.71 2.54 4.28
CA VAL A 74 -7.35 1.38 4.87
C VAL A 74 -6.91 1.28 6.32
N GLN A 75 -7.83 1.37 7.28
CA GLN A 75 -7.47 1.38 8.71
C GLN A 75 -6.88 0.05 9.19
N ASN A 76 -7.45 -1.05 8.72
CA ASN A 76 -7.02 -2.40 9.09
C ASN A 76 -6.36 -3.11 7.91
N ASN A 77 -6.83 -4.31 7.60
CA ASN A 77 -6.22 -5.16 6.60
C ASN A 77 -6.72 -4.84 5.19
N MET A 78 -5.79 -4.90 4.25
CA MET A 78 -6.02 -4.78 2.82
C MET A 78 -5.74 -6.13 2.16
N ASN A 79 -6.74 -6.66 1.44
CA ASN A 79 -6.61 -7.88 0.64
C ASN A 79 -7.10 -7.62 -0.78
N GLY A 80 -6.20 -7.65 -1.76
CA GLY A 80 -6.53 -7.42 -3.16
C GLY A 80 -5.65 -6.37 -3.82
N VAL A 81 -6.24 -5.42 -4.54
CA VAL A 81 -5.52 -4.41 -5.32
C VAL A 81 -5.88 -3.01 -4.86
N GLN A 82 -4.88 -2.19 -4.57
CA GLN A 82 -5.04 -0.78 -4.21
C GLN A 82 -4.13 0.08 -5.08
N ILE A 83 -4.74 1.01 -5.83
CA ILE A 83 -4.02 1.91 -6.73
C ILE A 83 -4.40 3.34 -6.40
N SER A 84 -3.39 4.18 -6.17
CA SER A 84 -3.60 5.62 -5.92
C SER A 84 -2.57 6.47 -6.65
N GLY A 85 -2.99 7.65 -7.10
CA GLY A 85 -2.12 8.58 -7.80
C GLY A 85 -0.99 9.14 -6.93
N LEU A 86 -1.20 9.28 -5.61
CA LEU A 86 -0.16 9.76 -4.69
C LEU A 86 0.22 8.70 -3.65
N ALA A 87 -0.67 8.34 -2.73
CA ALA A 87 -0.30 7.51 -1.60
C ALA A 87 -1.35 6.46 -1.24
N ASN A 88 -0.87 5.29 -0.83
CA ASN A 88 -1.66 4.25 -0.20
C ASN A 88 -1.20 4.03 1.24
N LEU A 89 -2.16 3.97 2.17
CA LEU A 89 -1.89 3.63 3.56
C LEU A 89 -2.75 2.42 3.96
N ALA A 90 -2.11 1.41 4.52
CA ALA A 90 -2.76 0.29 5.18
C ALA A 90 -2.28 0.23 6.63
N GLY A 91 -3.17 0.48 7.59
CA GLY A 91 -2.82 0.48 9.03
C GLY A 91 -2.49 -0.91 9.57
N GLY A 92 -3.09 -1.95 8.99
CA GLY A 92 -2.83 -3.35 9.31
C GLY A 92 -1.92 -4.03 8.30
N SER A 93 -2.23 -5.30 8.02
CA SER A 93 -1.48 -6.09 7.04
C SER A 93 -2.05 -5.93 5.63
N MET A 94 -1.16 -5.94 4.66
CA MET A 94 -1.45 -5.87 3.24
C MET A 94 -1.17 -7.22 2.57
N HIS A 95 -2.15 -7.75 1.83
CA HIS A 95 -2.02 -8.93 1.00
C HIS A 95 -2.52 -8.65 -0.42
N GLY A 96 -1.63 -8.71 -1.40
CA GLY A 96 -1.95 -8.48 -2.80
C GLY A 96 -1.07 -7.43 -3.47
N VAL A 97 -1.67 -6.44 -4.13
CA VAL A 97 -0.96 -5.44 -4.93
C VAL A 97 -1.26 -4.03 -4.45
N GLN A 98 -0.23 -3.24 -4.23
CA GLN A 98 -0.34 -1.83 -3.87
C GLN A 98 0.53 -0.99 -4.80
N ILE A 99 -0.10 -0.03 -5.50
CA ILE A 99 0.58 0.87 -6.42
C ILE A 99 0.28 2.31 -6.02
N GLY A 100 1.30 3.05 -5.66
CA GLY A 100 1.21 4.47 -5.30
C GLY A 100 2.13 5.33 -6.15
N GLY A 101 1.66 6.48 -6.61
CA GLY A 101 2.50 7.38 -7.39
C GLY A 101 3.69 7.94 -6.58
N ILE A 102 3.50 8.17 -5.28
CA ILE A 102 4.54 8.67 -4.39
C ILE A 102 4.93 7.62 -3.35
N SER A 103 3.98 7.15 -2.55
CA SER A 103 4.30 6.28 -1.43
C SER A 103 3.28 5.18 -1.17
N ASN A 104 3.77 4.06 -0.64
CA ASN A 104 2.95 3.03 -0.02
C ASN A 104 3.42 2.82 1.43
N VAL A 105 2.51 2.84 2.37
CA VAL A 105 2.80 2.64 3.79
C VAL A 105 1.92 1.52 4.35
N ASN A 106 2.55 0.51 4.91
CA ASN A 106 1.90 -0.61 5.58
C ASN A 106 2.33 -0.64 7.05
N GLY A 107 1.38 -0.55 7.97
CA GLY A 107 1.65 -0.51 9.40
C GLY A 107 2.22 -1.82 9.96
N ASN A 108 1.80 -2.95 9.42
CA ASN A 108 2.27 -4.26 9.88
C ASN A 108 2.99 -5.03 8.78
N ASN A 109 2.39 -6.12 8.28
CA ASN A 109 3.03 -7.01 7.33
C ASN A 109 2.58 -6.71 5.89
N LEU A 110 3.49 -6.90 4.97
CA LEU A 110 3.21 -6.89 3.54
C LEU A 110 3.43 -8.29 2.97
N ALA A 111 2.46 -8.78 2.20
CA ALA A 111 2.61 -10.01 1.43
C ALA A 111 2.08 -9.78 0.00
N GLY A 112 2.98 -9.66 -0.97
CA GLY A 112 2.65 -9.43 -2.37
C GLY A 112 3.55 -8.41 -3.06
N LEU A 113 2.94 -7.51 -3.84
CA LEU A 113 3.65 -6.50 -4.63
C LEU A 113 3.36 -5.09 -4.12
N SER A 114 4.41 -4.31 -3.85
CA SER A 114 4.29 -2.89 -3.54
C SER A 114 5.19 -2.06 -4.47
N VAL A 115 4.57 -1.18 -5.26
CA VAL A 115 5.26 -0.31 -6.21
C VAL A 115 4.95 1.15 -5.90
N SER A 116 5.97 1.98 -5.76
CA SER A 116 5.79 3.41 -5.58
C SER A 116 6.87 4.25 -6.27
N GLY A 117 6.56 5.52 -6.52
CA GLY A 117 7.53 6.43 -7.14
C GLY A 117 8.68 6.78 -6.22
N LEU A 118 8.44 7.00 -4.94
CA LEU A 118 9.48 7.43 -3.99
C LEU A 118 9.76 6.41 -2.89
N VAL A 119 8.76 6.02 -2.09
CA VAL A 119 9.01 5.23 -0.88
C VAL A 119 7.96 4.15 -0.64
N ASN A 120 8.42 2.92 -0.36
CA ASN A 120 7.62 1.88 0.27
C ASN A 120 8.07 1.70 1.72
N ILE A 121 7.13 1.70 2.66
CA ILE A 121 7.37 1.46 4.08
C ILE A 121 6.51 0.30 4.55
N THR A 122 7.12 -0.67 5.19
CA THR A 122 6.44 -1.78 5.87
C THR A 122 6.93 -1.82 7.31
N GLY A 123 6.00 -1.70 8.27
CA GLY A 123 6.34 -1.60 9.70
C GLY A 123 7.05 -2.83 10.25
N ASN A 124 6.60 -4.02 9.86
CA ASN A 124 7.20 -5.26 10.35
C ASN A 124 7.77 -6.08 9.17
N LYS A 125 7.08 -7.12 8.74
CA LYS A 125 7.62 -8.10 7.76
C LYS A 125 7.15 -7.80 6.35
N ALA A 126 8.07 -7.77 5.40
CA ALA A 126 7.80 -7.67 3.98
C ALA A 126 8.08 -9.00 3.28
N LYS A 127 7.08 -9.56 2.58
CA LYS A 127 7.21 -10.80 1.82
C LYS A 127 6.69 -10.60 0.40
N GLY A 128 7.56 -10.70 -0.58
CA GLY A 128 7.22 -10.53 -1.99
C GLY A 128 8.13 -9.56 -2.71
N VAL A 129 7.54 -8.58 -3.41
CA VAL A 129 8.29 -7.66 -4.28
C VAL A 129 8.02 -6.21 -3.89
N LEU A 130 9.07 -5.47 -3.58
CA LEU A 130 9.03 -4.03 -3.30
C LEU A 130 9.87 -3.28 -4.33
N ILE A 131 9.25 -2.36 -5.05
CA ILE A 131 9.92 -1.56 -6.08
C ILE A 131 9.66 -0.08 -5.84
N THR A 132 10.73 0.71 -5.80
CA THR A 132 10.63 2.17 -5.64
C THR A 132 11.65 2.94 -6.45
N GLY A 133 11.33 4.19 -6.70
CA GLY A 133 12.30 5.13 -7.28
C GLY A 133 13.40 5.54 -6.31
N LEU A 134 13.10 5.71 -5.02
CA LEU A 134 14.10 6.13 -4.02
C LEU A 134 14.41 5.02 -3.01
N SER A 135 13.46 4.67 -2.13
CA SER A 135 13.79 3.87 -0.95
C SER A 135 12.72 2.87 -0.55
N ASN A 136 13.10 1.63 -0.29
CA ASN A 136 12.27 0.64 0.39
C ASN A 136 12.73 0.47 1.84
N ILE A 137 11.78 0.38 2.77
CA ILE A 137 12.03 0.18 4.20
C ILE A 137 11.15 -0.96 4.71
N ALA A 138 11.76 -1.98 5.27
CA ALA A 138 11.11 -3.05 6.02
C ALA A 138 11.60 -3.00 7.48
N GLY A 139 10.68 -2.83 8.43
CA GLY A 139 11.03 -2.64 9.85
C GLY A 139 11.74 -3.83 10.47
N ASP A 140 11.22 -5.03 10.24
CA ASP A 140 11.83 -6.27 10.77
C ASP A 140 12.47 -7.08 9.63
N ASN A 141 11.70 -7.99 9.05
CA ASN A 141 12.23 -8.98 8.11
C ASN A 141 11.76 -8.74 6.68
N MET A 142 12.65 -8.99 5.73
CA MET A 142 12.33 -8.98 4.29
C MET A 142 12.55 -10.35 3.67
N ARG A 143 11.61 -10.81 2.83
CA ARG A 143 11.77 -12.00 1.99
C ARG A 143 11.28 -11.78 0.57
N GLY A 144 12.16 -11.95 -0.40
CA GLY A 144 11.85 -11.84 -1.82
C GLY A 144 12.73 -10.84 -2.55
N LEU A 145 12.12 -9.92 -3.31
CA LEU A 145 12.84 -8.94 -4.11
C LEU A 145 12.60 -7.52 -3.60
N MET A 146 13.68 -6.77 -3.38
CA MET A 146 13.64 -5.36 -3.00
C MET A 146 14.49 -4.56 -3.98
N MET A 147 13.88 -3.65 -4.73
CA MET A 147 14.54 -2.82 -5.73
C MET A 147 14.30 -1.34 -5.46
N SER A 148 15.36 -0.55 -5.44
CA SER A 148 15.26 0.90 -5.27
C SER A 148 16.31 1.64 -6.10
N GLY A 149 16.00 2.89 -6.45
CA GLY A 149 16.96 3.75 -7.12
C GLY A 149 18.07 4.24 -6.19
N ILE A 150 17.81 4.39 -4.90
CA ILE A 150 18.79 4.86 -3.93
C ILE A 150 19.09 3.77 -2.89
N MET A 151 18.13 3.40 -2.03
CA MET A 151 18.45 2.62 -0.85
C MET A 151 17.38 1.60 -0.47
N ASN A 152 17.80 0.40 -0.09
CA ASN A 152 16.97 -0.57 0.59
C ASN A 152 17.41 -0.72 2.05
N ILE A 153 16.45 -0.72 2.97
CA ILE A 153 16.70 -0.87 4.41
C ILE A 153 15.84 -2.01 4.95
N THR A 154 16.45 -2.94 5.66
CA THR A 154 15.78 -3.98 6.44
C THR A 154 16.29 -3.92 7.87
N GLY A 155 15.38 -3.87 8.86
CA GLY A 155 15.74 -3.73 10.27
C GLY A 155 16.51 -4.93 10.81
N ASP A 156 15.96 -6.12 10.65
CA ASP A 156 16.57 -7.34 11.21
C ASP A 156 17.16 -8.22 10.10
N LYS A 157 16.36 -9.13 9.54
CA LYS A 157 16.84 -10.17 8.62
C LYS A 157 16.27 -10.01 7.21
N ALA A 158 17.09 -10.20 6.20
CA ALA A 158 16.62 -10.21 4.83
C ALA A 158 17.04 -11.47 4.09
N ALA A 159 16.13 -11.98 3.24
CA ALA A 159 16.41 -13.15 2.39
C ALA A 159 15.86 -12.95 0.97
N GLY A 160 16.70 -13.22 -0.02
CA GLY A 160 16.37 -13.13 -1.44
C GLY A 160 17.27 -12.17 -2.20
N VAL A 161 16.69 -11.16 -2.90
CA VAL A 161 17.45 -10.23 -3.74
C VAL A 161 17.21 -8.79 -3.31
N GLN A 162 18.29 -8.06 -3.03
CA GLN A 162 18.27 -6.62 -2.78
C GLN A 162 19.11 -5.89 -3.82
N LEU A 163 18.48 -5.00 -4.58
CA LEU A 163 19.12 -4.19 -5.60
C LEU A 163 18.89 -2.69 -5.30
N ALA A 164 19.96 -1.94 -5.13
CA ALA A 164 19.89 -0.50 -4.90
C ALA A 164 20.91 0.26 -5.77
N GLY A 165 20.54 1.47 -6.16
CA GLY A 165 21.48 2.32 -6.91
C GLY A 165 22.68 2.75 -6.07
N LEU A 166 22.50 3.03 -4.78
CA LEU A 166 23.56 3.45 -3.88
C LEU A 166 23.84 2.44 -2.77
N ALA A 167 22.87 2.06 -1.95
CA ALA A 167 23.12 1.26 -0.77
C ALA A 167 22.02 0.25 -0.42
N ASN A 168 22.42 -0.91 0.09
CA ASN A 168 21.55 -1.83 0.81
C ASN A 168 22.04 -1.94 2.26
N VAL A 169 21.10 -1.91 3.20
CA VAL A 169 21.39 -2.03 4.64
C VAL A 169 20.49 -3.08 5.25
N THR A 170 21.05 -4.06 5.91
CA THR A 170 20.35 -5.09 6.70
C THR A 170 20.96 -5.13 8.10
N GLY A 171 20.10 -5.02 9.13
CA GLY A 171 20.54 -4.84 10.51
C GLY A 171 21.24 -6.06 11.11
N GLU A 172 20.76 -7.28 10.81
CA GLU A 172 21.32 -8.51 11.38
C GLU A 172 21.85 -9.44 10.28
N GLU A 173 21.01 -10.31 9.74
CA GLU A 173 21.41 -11.39 8.83
C GLU A 173 20.90 -11.16 7.40
N TYR A 174 21.71 -11.50 6.43
CA TYR A 174 21.33 -11.49 5.02
C TYR A 174 21.61 -12.83 4.35
N ASP A 175 20.62 -13.37 3.63
CA ASP A 175 20.74 -14.61 2.86
C ASP A 175 20.31 -14.39 1.40
N GLY A 176 21.24 -14.43 0.46
CA GLY A 176 20.96 -14.29 -0.96
C GLY A 176 21.88 -13.37 -1.74
N LEU A 177 21.31 -12.57 -2.67
CA LEU A 177 22.04 -11.66 -3.53
C LEU A 177 21.80 -10.19 -3.16
N MET A 178 22.86 -9.48 -2.81
CA MET A 178 22.84 -8.06 -2.48
C MET A 178 23.73 -7.27 -3.42
N MET A 179 23.13 -6.36 -4.20
CA MET A 179 23.87 -5.54 -5.15
C MET A 179 23.56 -4.06 -4.97
N SER A 180 24.58 -3.23 -4.92
CA SER A 180 24.47 -1.78 -4.93
C SER A 180 25.62 -1.11 -5.67
N GLY A 181 25.42 0.15 -6.04
CA GLY A 181 26.46 0.92 -6.71
C GLY A 181 27.60 1.38 -5.81
N LEU A 182 27.36 1.54 -4.48
CA LEU A 182 28.35 2.05 -3.55
C LEU A 182 28.56 1.16 -2.32
N LEU A 183 27.47 0.75 -1.63
CA LEU A 183 27.63 0.18 -0.30
C LEU A 183 26.58 -0.90 0.02
N ASN A 184 27.04 -2.08 0.42
CA ASN A 184 26.22 -3.11 1.05
C ASN A 184 26.67 -3.27 2.51
N VAL A 185 25.74 -3.16 3.46
CA VAL A 185 25.99 -3.30 4.88
C VAL A 185 25.10 -4.39 5.45
N VAL A 186 25.69 -5.33 6.15
CA VAL A 186 25.00 -6.34 6.95
C VAL A 186 25.62 -6.30 8.35
N GLY A 187 24.76 -6.23 9.38
CA GLY A 187 25.21 -6.00 10.76
C GLY A 187 25.92 -7.20 11.38
N GLU A 188 25.48 -8.43 11.09
CA GLU A 188 26.00 -9.63 11.73
C GLU A 188 26.51 -10.65 10.73
N GLU A 189 25.64 -11.32 9.99
CA GLU A 189 25.99 -12.44 9.11
C GLU A 189 25.48 -12.26 7.69
N MET A 190 26.34 -12.50 6.71
CA MET A 190 25.97 -12.50 5.29
C MET A 190 26.24 -13.86 4.68
N ASN A 191 25.18 -14.54 4.23
CA ASN A 191 25.21 -15.79 3.49
C ASN A 191 24.79 -15.53 2.04
N GLY A 192 25.73 -15.45 1.12
CA GLY A 192 25.45 -15.21 -0.30
C GLY A 192 26.46 -14.30 -0.98
N LEU A 193 25.96 -13.57 -2.00
CA LEU A 193 26.78 -12.67 -2.84
C LEU A 193 26.27 -11.24 -2.77
#